data_4fc45de37f9f434710730b7fd9c1afaf
#
_entry.id   4fc45de37f9f434710730b7fd9c1afaf
#
_cell.length_a   1.000
_cell.length_b   1.000
_cell.length_c   1.000
_cell.angle_alpha   90.00
_cell.angle_beta   90.00
_cell.angle_gamma   90.00
#
_symmetry.space_group_name_H-M   'P 1'
#
loop_
_entity.id
_entity.type
_entity.pdbx_description
1 polymer ?
#
loop_
_entity_poly.entity_id
_entity_poly.type
_entity_poly.pdbx_seq_one_letter_code
_entity_poly.pdbx_strand_id
1 'polypeptide(L)'
;YAAKKYGVQVIGCPKTIDGDLKNEQIETSFGFDTACKTYSELIGNIQRDCNSARKYWHFIKLMGRSASHIALECALQTQPNVCLISEEIETKEMSLDDVVTYIAKIVADRAADGNNFGTVLIPEGLIEFIPAIKKLIAELNEVLTDPTTGESREFANEEEQIDFVKNNIAKDNLAVLESLPEDVARQLCLDRDPHGNVQVSLIETEKLLSRMVATKLEA
;
A
#
# COMPACT_ATOMS: atom_id res chain seq x y z
N TYR A 1 -29.30 -9.88 -9.34
CA TYR A 1 -29.84 -10.47 -10.57
C TYR A 1 -30.74 -11.67 -10.27
N ALA A 2 -30.25 -12.70 -9.57
CA ALA A 2 -31.03 -13.90 -9.24
C ALA A 2 -32.32 -13.60 -8.45
N ALA A 3 -32.27 -12.70 -7.48
CA ALA A 3 -33.43 -12.31 -6.69
C ALA A 3 -34.57 -11.75 -7.56
N LYS A 4 -34.22 -10.86 -8.51
CA LYS A 4 -35.23 -10.25 -9.43
C LYS A 4 -35.74 -11.24 -10.47
N LYS A 5 -34.87 -12.07 -11.05
CA LYS A 5 -35.21 -12.95 -12.16
C LYS A 5 -35.99 -14.20 -11.73
N TYR A 6 -35.62 -14.77 -10.58
CA TYR A 6 -36.14 -16.08 -10.16
C TYR A 6 -36.97 -16.02 -8.88
N GLY A 7 -37.16 -14.85 -8.28
CA GLY A 7 -37.91 -14.70 -7.03
C GLY A 7 -37.26 -15.41 -5.83
N VAL A 8 -35.96 -15.65 -5.90
CA VAL A 8 -35.21 -16.32 -4.84
C VAL A 8 -34.76 -15.29 -3.81
N GLN A 9 -34.92 -15.62 -2.54
CA GLN A 9 -34.38 -14.79 -1.47
C GLN A 9 -32.84 -14.91 -1.44
N VAL A 10 -32.17 -13.76 -1.49
CA VAL A 10 -30.69 -13.67 -1.47
C VAL A 10 -30.29 -12.77 -0.33
N ILE A 11 -29.42 -13.30 0.56
CA ILE A 11 -28.84 -12.58 1.69
C ILE A 11 -27.32 -12.53 1.47
N GLY A 12 -26.76 -11.31 1.37
CA GLY A 12 -25.33 -11.08 1.27
C GLY A 12 -24.70 -11.04 2.66
N CYS A 13 -23.65 -11.85 2.87
CA CYS A 13 -22.84 -11.81 4.08
C CYS A 13 -21.46 -11.25 3.71
N PRO A 14 -21.19 -9.96 3.94
CA PRO A 14 -19.89 -9.38 3.61
C PRO A 14 -18.81 -9.95 4.53
N LYS A 15 -17.62 -10.13 3.97
CA LYS A 15 -16.46 -10.68 4.69
C LYS A 15 -15.17 -10.06 4.19
N THR A 16 -14.42 -9.47 5.11
CA THR A 16 -13.02 -9.06 4.93
C THR A 16 -12.27 -9.20 6.26
N ILE A 17 -10.96 -9.37 6.20
CA ILE A 17 -10.11 -9.33 7.40
C ILE A 17 -9.66 -7.92 7.74
N ASP A 18 -9.84 -6.93 6.87
CA ASP A 18 -9.30 -5.57 7.00
C ASP A 18 -9.94 -4.74 8.11
N GLY A 19 -11.14 -5.16 8.59
CA GLY A 19 -11.85 -4.45 9.66
C GLY A 19 -12.65 -3.23 9.19
N ASP A 20 -12.69 -2.95 7.89
CA ASP A 20 -13.33 -1.79 7.28
C ASP A 20 -14.85 -1.95 7.04
N LEU A 21 -15.40 -3.16 7.24
CA LEU A 21 -16.85 -3.44 7.13
C LEU A 21 -17.61 -3.30 8.45
N LYS A 22 -16.96 -2.82 9.52
CA LYS A 22 -17.60 -2.63 10.81
C LYS A 22 -18.71 -1.56 10.73
N ASN A 23 -19.91 -1.93 11.18
CA ASN A 23 -21.08 -1.04 11.24
C ASN A 23 -22.02 -1.48 12.37
N GLU A 24 -23.22 -0.90 12.46
CA GLU A 24 -24.21 -1.25 13.49
C GLU A 24 -24.62 -2.74 13.49
N GLN A 25 -24.60 -3.41 12.34
CA GLN A 25 -24.96 -4.83 12.20
C GLN A 25 -23.75 -5.76 12.25
N ILE A 26 -22.55 -5.24 12.01
CA ILE A 26 -21.30 -6.01 11.97
C ILE A 26 -20.36 -5.43 13.03
N GLU A 27 -20.31 -6.05 14.20
CA GLU A 27 -19.46 -5.62 15.30
C GLU A 27 -17.99 -6.01 15.07
N THR A 28 -17.77 -7.18 14.45
CA THR A 28 -16.43 -7.76 14.28
C THR A 28 -16.27 -8.30 12.86
N SER A 29 -15.20 -7.93 12.19
CA SER A 29 -14.83 -8.51 10.91
C SER A 29 -14.31 -9.94 11.09
N PHE A 30 -14.87 -10.87 10.31
CA PHE A 30 -14.46 -12.27 10.34
C PHE A 30 -13.00 -12.44 9.93
N GLY A 31 -12.19 -13.00 10.81
CA GLY A 31 -10.77 -13.27 10.58
C GLY A 31 -9.82 -12.13 10.93
N PHE A 32 -10.30 -10.93 11.28
CA PHE A 32 -9.48 -9.79 11.68
C PHE A 32 -8.58 -10.13 12.88
N ASP A 33 -9.17 -10.60 13.98
CA ASP A 33 -8.43 -10.94 15.20
C ASP A 33 -7.40 -12.06 14.96
N THR A 34 -7.76 -13.07 14.17
CA THR A 34 -6.83 -14.14 13.78
C THR A 34 -5.65 -13.60 12.97
N ALA A 35 -5.91 -12.73 12.01
CA ALA A 35 -4.86 -12.11 11.20
C ALA A 35 -3.93 -11.26 12.08
N CYS A 36 -4.47 -10.41 12.94
CA CYS A 36 -3.68 -9.57 13.84
C CYS A 36 -2.81 -10.38 14.80
N LYS A 37 -3.34 -11.47 15.38
CA LYS A 37 -2.58 -12.37 16.26
C LYS A 37 -1.43 -13.04 15.51
N THR A 38 -1.70 -13.58 14.33
CA THR A 38 -0.68 -14.25 13.50
C THR A 38 0.42 -13.26 13.10
N TYR A 39 0.05 -12.08 12.62
CA TYR A 39 1.02 -11.05 12.27
C TYR A 39 1.83 -10.58 13.48
N SER A 40 1.19 -10.36 14.62
CA SER A 40 1.90 -9.92 15.83
C SER A 40 2.92 -10.94 16.31
N GLU A 41 2.61 -12.24 16.21
CA GLU A 41 3.56 -13.30 16.51
C GLU A 41 4.77 -13.28 15.56
N LEU A 42 4.54 -13.18 14.26
CA LEU A 42 5.60 -13.10 13.25
C LEU A 42 6.46 -11.85 13.41
N ILE A 43 5.84 -10.68 13.62
CA ILE A 43 6.54 -9.42 13.87
C ILE A 43 7.38 -9.52 15.15
N GLY A 44 6.83 -10.07 16.22
CA GLY A 44 7.55 -10.28 17.47
C GLY A 44 8.80 -11.16 17.31
N ASN A 45 8.74 -12.18 16.46
CA ASN A 45 9.88 -13.03 16.13
C ASN A 45 10.96 -12.25 15.36
N ILE A 46 10.56 -11.44 14.35
CA ILE A 46 11.46 -10.56 13.61
C ILE A 46 12.14 -9.54 14.55
N GLN A 47 11.36 -8.96 15.48
CA GLN A 47 11.91 -8.00 16.45
C GLN A 47 12.92 -8.63 17.40
N ARG A 48 12.72 -9.89 17.82
CA ARG A 48 13.70 -10.62 18.63
C ARG A 48 14.98 -10.86 17.86
N ASP A 49 14.87 -11.25 16.59
CA ASP A 49 16.04 -11.41 15.71
C ASP A 49 16.78 -10.08 15.52
N CYS A 50 16.06 -9.02 15.24
CA CYS A 50 16.57 -7.65 15.13
C CYS A 50 17.37 -7.23 16.39
N ASN A 51 16.79 -7.45 17.57
CA ASN A 51 17.42 -7.12 18.85
C ASN A 51 18.65 -7.99 19.16
N SER A 52 18.63 -9.24 18.74
CA SER A 52 19.75 -10.18 18.90
C SER A 52 20.91 -9.83 17.98
N ALA A 53 20.65 -9.62 16.71
CA ALA A 53 21.65 -9.27 15.70
C ALA A 53 22.17 -7.83 15.84
N ARG A 54 21.36 -6.93 16.40
CA ARG A 54 21.57 -5.47 16.43
C ARG A 54 21.92 -4.87 15.07
N LYS A 55 21.29 -5.41 14.02
CA LYS A 55 21.52 -5.08 12.63
C LYS A 55 20.19 -5.07 11.91
N TYR A 56 20.13 -4.38 10.77
CA TYR A 56 19.07 -4.35 9.81
C TYR A 56 17.79 -3.64 10.27
N TRP A 57 17.22 -2.93 9.33
CA TRP A 57 15.86 -2.41 9.41
C TRP A 57 14.95 -3.30 8.59
N HIS A 58 13.86 -3.78 9.20
CA HIS A 58 12.88 -4.63 8.57
C HIS A 58 11.65 -3.81 8.20
N PHE A 59 11.40 -3.72 6.92
CA PHE A 59 10.19 -3.09 6.35
C PHE A 59 9.17 -4.18 6.13
N ILE A 60 8.07 -4.17 6.89
CA ILE A 60 7.09 -5.24 6.94
C ILE A 60 5.76 -4.73 6.39
N LYS A 61 5.36 -5.23 5.22
CA LYS A 61 4.05 -4.94 4.64
C LYS A 61 2.99 -5.83 5.28
N LEU A 62 1.90 -5.22 5.73
CA LEU A 62 0.74 -5.88 6.33
C LEU A 62 -0.47 -5.71 5.43
N MET A 63 -1.34 -6.71 5.38
CA MET A 63 -2.62 -6.59 4.68
C MET A 63 -3.45 -5.44 5.25
N GLY A 64 -4.34 -4.93 4.42
CA GLY A 64 -5.18 -3.77 4.72
C GLY A 64 -5.05 -2.74 3.60
N ARG A 65 -5.97 -2.85 2.62
CA ARG A 65 -5.95 -1.98 1.45
C ARG A 65 -6.69 -0.68 1.70
N SER A 66 -7.91 -0.78 2.23
CA SER A 66 -8.80 0.38 2.42
C SER A 66 -8.67 1.02 3.80
N ALA A 67 -8.00 0.35 4.74
CA ALA A 67 -7.85 0.82 6.11
C ALA A 67 -6.60 0.22 6.76
N SER A 68 -6.02 0.97 7.71
CA SER A 68 -4.80 0.59 8.43
C SER A 68 -5.08 -0.12 9.76
N HIS A 69 -6.28 -0.68 9.95
CA HIS A 69 -6.68 -1.28 11.24
C HIS A 69 -5.77 -2.44 11.67
N ILE A 70 -5.38 -3.33 10.73
CA ILE A 70 -4.46 -4.44 11.01
C ILE A 70 -3.10 -3.90 11.44
N ALA A 71 -2.57 -2.91 10.71
CA ALA A 71 -1.27 -2.32 11.03
C ALA A 71 -1.28 -1.65 12.41
N LEU A 72 -2.35 -0.92 12.73
CA LEU A 72 -2.52 -0.28 14.03
C LEU A 72 -2.62 -1.31 15.17
N GLU A 73 -3.44 -2.35 15.02
CA GLU A 73 -3.59 -3.40 16.03
C GLU A 73 -2.27 -4.14 16.27
N CYS A 74 -1.56 -4.50 15.18
CA CYS A 74 -0.23 -5.10 15.28
C CYS A 74 0.79 -4.18 15.95
N ALA A 75 0.74 -2.88 15.67
CA ALA A 75 1.61 -1.90 16.31
C ALA A 75 1.36 -1.79 17.83
N LEU A 76 0.09 -1.81 18.24
CA LEU A 76 -0.28 -1.79 19.67
C LEU A 76 0.22 -3.04 20.41
N GLN A 77 0.21 -4.20 19.75
CA GLN A 77 0.66 -5.46 20.32
C GLN A 77 2.19 -5.62 20.32
N THR A 78 2.90 -5.09 19.31
CA THR A 78 4.33 -5.38 19.09
C THR A 78 5.24 -4.18 19.33
N GLN A 79 4.70 -2.97 19.38
CA GLN A 79 5.46 -1.72 19.59
C GLN A 79 6.66 -1.58 18.63
N PRO A 80 6.44 -1.53 17.32
CA PRO A 80 7.51 -1.35 16.32
C PRO A 80 8.13 0.04 16.46
N ASN A 81 9.29 0.24 15.83
CA ASN A 81 9.94 1.55 15.84
C ASN A 81 9.19 2.58 14.98
N VAL A 82 8.56 2.13 13.91
CA VAL A 82 7.69 2.94 13.05
C VAL A 82 6.46 2.11 12.68
N CYS A 83 5.29 2.74 12.73
CA CYS A 83 4.08 2.24 12.12
C CYS A 83 3.47 3.35 11.27
N LEU A 84 3.30 3.09 9.99
CA LEU A 84 2.61 4.02 9.09
C LEU A 84 1.11 3.76 9.12
N ILE A 85 0.33 4.83 9.19
CA ILE A 85 -1.14 4.79 9.16
C ILE A 85 -1.58 5.58 7.93
N SER A 86 -2.20 4.91 6.99
CA SER A 86 -2.57 5.50 5.69
C SER A 86 -3.49 6.71 5.84
N GLU A 87 -4.47 6.62 6.72
CA GLU A 87 -5.46 7.67 7.01
C GLU A 87 -4.81 8.93 7.62
N GLU A 88 -3.76 8.74 8.41
CA GLU A 88 -3.00 9.87 8.97
C GLU A 88 -2.17 10.58 7.90
N ILE A 89 -1.57 9.81 7.00
CA ILE A 89 -0.80 10.33 5.85
C ILE A 89 -1.70 11.13 4.92
N GLU A 90 -2.90 10.63 4.61
CA GLU A 90 -3.89 11.34 3.80
C GLU A 90 -4.35 12.63 4.49
N THR A 91 -4.70 12.57 5.78
CA THR A 91 -5.17 13.73 6.55
C THR A 91 -4.11 14.84 6.64
N LYS A 92 -2.84 14.46 6.73
CA LYS A 92 -1.71 15.39 6.77
C LYS A 92 -1.23 15.80 5.38
N GLU A 93 -1.85 15.28 4.32
CA GLU A 93 -1.47 15.50 2.92
C GLU A 93 0.03 15.25 2.65
N MET A 94 0.59 14.23 3.33
CA MET A 94 2.01 13.92 3.22
C MET A 94 2.36 13.41 1.81
N SER A 95 3.44 13.94 1.26
CA SER A 95 4.04 13.42 0.04
C SER A 95 4.83 12.13 0.32
N LEU A 96 5.19 11.40 -0.74
CA LEU A 96 6.07 10.23 -0.61
C LEU A 96 7.42 10.61 0.02
N ASP A 97 7.98 11.78 -0.35
CA ASP A 97 9.24 12.27 0.23
C ASP A 97 9.10 12.64 1.72
N ASP A 98 7.96 13.15 2.15
CA ASP A 98 7.69 13.42 3.57
C ASP A 98 7.67 12.13 4.38
N VAL A 99 7.02 11.08 3.86
CA VAL A 99 7.01 9.75 4.50
C VAL A 99 8.43 9.18 4.59
N VAL A 100 9.19 9.25 3.49
CA VAL A 100 10.59 8.79 3.46
C VAL A 100 11.45 9.59 4.44
N THR A 101 11.28 10.91 4.49
CA THR A 101 12.01 11.79 5.42
C THR A 101 11.69 11.46 6.88
N TYR A 102 10.43 11.19 7.17
CA TYR A 102 10.00 10.80 8.51
C TYR A 102 10.69 9.50 8.97
N ILE A 103 10.69 8.48 8.11
CA ILE A 103 11.37 7.20 8.42
C ILE A 103 12.88 7.40 8.54
N ALA A 104 13.50 8.09 7.58
CA ALA A 104 14.95 8.33 7.54
C ALA A 104 15.43 9.06 8.80
N LYS A 105 14.65 10.03 9.30
CA LYS A 105 14.97 10.73 10.55
C LYS A 105 15.00 9.77 11.74
N ILE A 106 14.00 8.89 11.89
CA ILE A 106 13.96 7.92 12.99
C ILE A 106 15.14 6.95 12.90
N VAL A 107 15.47 6.50 11.68
CA VAL A 107 16.64 5.62 11.44
C VAL A 107 17.93 6.32 11.85
N ALA A 108 18.12 7.57 11.43
CA ALA A 108 19.32 8.37 11.75
C ALA A 108 19.43 8.65 13.26
N ASP A 109 18.34 9.08 13.91
CA ASP A 109 18.31 9.36 15.34
C ASP A 109 18.68 8.10 16.16
N ARG A 110 18.10 6.95 15.81
CA ARG A 110 18.42 5.68 16.45
C ARG A 110 19.85 5.20 16.18
N ALA A 111 20.37 5.44 14.97
CA ALA A 111 21.76 5.12 14.64
C ALA A 111 22.74 5.98 15.45
N ALA A 112 22.45 7.26 15.67
CA ALA A 112 23.23 8.14 16.51
C ALA A 112 23.28 7.65 17.97
N ASP A 113 22.22 7.03 18.47
CA ASP A 113 22.16 6.39 19.79
C ASP A 113 22.80 4.97 19.83
N GLY A 114 23.42 4.51 18.74
CA GLY A 114 24.03 3.19 18.64
C GLY A 114 23.04 2.04 18.39
N ASN A 115 21.78 2.35 18.03
CA ASN A 115 20.70 1.39 17.79
C ASN A 115 20.30 1.36 16.31
N ASN A 116 21.22 1.05 15.40
CA ASN A 116 20.98 1.00 13.96
C ASN A 116 20.24 -0.29 13.53
N PHE A 117 19.08 -0.53 14.13
CA PHE A 117 18.19 -1.63 13.79
C PHE A 117 16.77 -1.31 14.22
N GLY A 118 15.78 -1.96 13.58
CA GLY A 118 14.39 -1.75 13.94
C GLY A 118 13.41 -2.35 12.96
N THR A 119 12.13 -2.10 13.22
CA THR A 119 11.01 -2.55 12.40
C THR A 119 10.11 -1.39 12.00
N VAL A 120 9.67 -1.40 10.74
CA VAL A 120 8.73 -0.45 10.14
C VAL A 120 7.53 -1.26 9.65
N LEU A 121 6.34 -0.97 10.16
CA LEU A 121 5.09 -1.57 9.70
C LEU A 121 4.45 -0.67 8.64
N ILE A 122 4.02 -1.27 7.54
CA ILE A 122 3.50 -0.57 6.36
C ILE A 122 2.19 -1.21 5.95
N PRO A 123 1.06 -0.49 5.96
CA PRO A 123 -0.19 -0.98 5.37
C PRO A 123 -0.05 -1.18 3.86
N GLU A 124 -0.62 -2.24 3.33
CA GLU A 124 -0.61 -2.58 1.91
C GLU A 124 -1.10 -1.44 1.02
N GLY A 125 -2.18 -0.77 1.43
CA GLY A 125 -2.81 0.31 0.68
C GLY A 125 -2.13 1.67 0.79
N LEU A 126 -1.04 1.81 1.55
CA LEU A 126 -0.41 3.11 1.85
C LEU A 126 -0.25 4.03 0.64
N ILE A 127 0.17 3.46 -0.48
CA ILE A 127 0.49 4.23 -1.69
C ILE A 127 -0.74 4.93 -2.29
N GLU A 128 -1.93 4.35 -2.12
CA GLU A 128 -3.20 4.94 -2.57
C GLU A 128 -3.63 6.16 -1.74
N PHE A 129 -3.08 6.33 -0.53
CA PHE A 129 -3.40 7.43 0.37
C PHE A 129 -2.46 8.64 0.20
N ILE A 130 -1.41 8.51 -0.58
CA ILE A 130 -0.52 9.62 -0.93
C ILE A 130 -1.19 10.45 -2.03
N PRO A 131 -1.52 11.75 -1.80
CA PRO A 131 -2.39 12.51 -2.70
C PRO A 131 -1.93 12.59 -4.15
N ALA A 132 -0.62 12.71 -4.38
CA ALA A 132 -0.06 12.75 -5.73
C ALA A 132 -0.21 11.42 -6.46
N ILE A 133 0.06 10.31 -5.78
CA ILE A 133 -0.05 8.96 -6.36
C ILE A 133 -1.52 8.56 -6.53
N LYS A 134 -2.40 8.96 -5.61
CA LYS A 134 -3.84 8.76 -5.72
C LYS A 134 -4.40 9.38 -7.00
N LYS A 135 -3.99 10.62 -7.31
CA LYS A 135 -4.37 11.31 -8.57
C LYS A 135 -3.81 10.60 -9.80
N LEU A 136 -2.56 10.18 -9.75
CA LEU A 136 -1.93 9.41 -10.82
C LEU A 136 -2.69 8.09 -11.07
N ILE A 137 -2.99 7.31 -10.04
CA ILE A 137 -3.72 6.05 -10.16
C ILE A 137 -5.13 6.28 -10.74
N ALA A 138 -5.83 7.31 -10.31
CA ALA A 138 -7.15 7.66 -10.85
C ALA A 138 -7.08 7.95 -12.35
N GLU A 139 -6.11 8.75 -12.80
CA GLU A 139 -5.92 9.07 -14.22
C GLU A 139 -5.46 7.85 -15.02
N LEU A 140 -4.58 7.01 -14.47
CA LEU A 140 -4.19 5.75 -15.11
C LEU A 140 -5.38 4.81 -15.34
N ASN A 141 -6.28 4.72 -14.37
CA ASN A 141 -7.50 3.93 -14.51
C ASN A 141 -8.42 4.48 -15.60
N GLU A 142 -8.54 5.80 -15.71
CA GLU A 142 -9.31 6.46 -16.77
C GLU A 142 -8.70 6.26 -18.16
N VAL A 143 -7.41 6.50 -18.32
CA VAL A 143 -6.69 6.44 -19.59
C VAL A 143 -6.62 5.00 -20.14
N LEU A 144 -6.45 4.01 -19.28
CA LEU A 144 -6.32 2.60 -19.65
C LEU A 144 -7.64 1.84 -19.76
N THR A 145 -8.76 2.47 -19.40
CA THR A 145 -10.10 1.91 -19.62
C THR A 145 -10.61 2.33 -21.01
N ASP A 146 -11.18 1.38 -21.76
CA ASP A 146 -11.84 1.70 -23.01
C ASP A 146 -13.21 2.34 -22.70
N PRO A 147 -13.45 3.60 -23.13
CA PRO A 147 -14.67 4.32 -22.83
C PRO A 147 -15.91 3.68 -23.49
N THR A 148 -15.73 2.79 -24.47
CA THR A 148 -16.82 2.15 -25.20
C THR A 148 -17.28 0.86 -24.52
N THR A 149 -16.34 0.06 -24.04
CA THR A 149 -16.60 -1.25 -23.43
C THR A 149 -16.58 -1.21 -21.90
N GLY A 150 -15.88 -0.24 -21.32
CA GLY A 150 -15.63 -0.17 -19.87
C GLY A 150 -14.64 -1.21 -19.38
N GLU A 151 -13.95 -1.88 -20.31
CA GLU A 151 -12.92 -2.89 -20.02
C GLU A 151 -11.52 -2.30 -20.21
N SER A 152 -10.50 -3.01 -19.74
CA SER A 152 -9.12 -2.62 -19.96
C SER A 152 -8.76 -2.62 -21.45
N ARG A 153 -8.05 -1.58 -21.92
CA ARG A 153 -7.56 -1.52 -23.30
C ARG A 153 -6.55 -2.63 -23.55
N GLU A 154 -6.63 -3.23 -24.72
CA GLU A 154 -5.64 -4.21 -25.18
C GLU A 154 -4.51 -3.50 -25.95
N PHE A 155 -3.26 -3.88 -25.66
CA PHE A 155 -2.06 -3.39 -26.34
C PHE A 155 -1.28 -4.57 -26.92
N ALA A 156 -0.52 -4.34 -27.98
CA ALA A 156 0.26 -5.39 -28.63
C ALA A 156 1.46 -5.83 -27.77
N ASN A 157 2.02 -4.93 -26.98
CA ASN A 157 3.13 -5.19 -26.05
C ASN A 157 3.16 -4.16 -24.91
N GLU A 158 3.99 -4.43 -23.89
CA GLU A 158 4.16 -3.59 -22.70
C GLU A 158 4.71 -2.19 -23.02
N GLU A 159 5.62 -2.08 -24.00
CA GLU A 159 6.25 -0.81 -24.39
C GLU A 159 5.19 0.12 -25.00
N GLU A 160 4.33 -0.40 -25.87
CA GLU A 160 3.22 0.36 -26.44
C GLU A 160 2.26 0.87 -25.37
N GLN A 161 1.94 0.06 -24.36
CA GLN A 161 1.10 0.46 -23.23
C GLN A 161 1.74 1.58 -22.41
N ILE A 162 3.03 1.47 -22.09
CA ILE A 162 3.77 2.49 -21.33
C ILE A 162 3.85 3.81 -22.13
N ASP A 163 4.16 3.73 -23.42
CA ASP A 163 4.22 4.90 -24.28
C ASP A 163 2.85 5.56 -24.44
N PHE A 164 1.79 4.77 -24.57
CA PHE A 164 0.43 5.25 -24.61
C PHE A 164 0.10 6.01 -23.32
N VAL A 165 0.41 5.45 -22.14
CA VAL A 165 0.20 6.09 -20.85
C VAL A 165 0.93 7.43 -20.77
N LYS A 166 2.23 7.45 -21.05
CA LYS A 166 3.06 8.67 -21.00
C LYS A 166 2.56 9.80 -21.91
N ASN A 167 1.96 9.45 -23.03
CA ASN A 167 1.43 10.42 -23.99
C ASN A 167 0.02 10.92 -23.66
N ASN A 168 -0.72 10.24 -22.78
CA ASN A 168 -2.13 10.52 -22.50
C ASN A 168 -2.42 10.98 -21.06
N ILE A 169 -1.45 10.97 -20.16
CA ILE A 169 -1.59 11.50 -18.80
C ILE A 169 -1.18 12.98 -18.72
N ALA A 170 -1.70 13.67 -17.72
CA ALA A 170 -1.34 15.06 -17.43
C ALA A 170 0.15 15.20 -17.09
N LYS A 171 0.74 16.34 -17.43
CA LYS A 171 2.17 16.60 -17.21
C LYS A 171 2.59 16.48 -15.74
N ASP A 172 1.73 16.89 -14.82
CA ASP A 172 2.00 16.80 -13.39
C ASP A 172 2.05 15.34 -12.93
N ASN A 173 1.13 14.50 -13.41
CA ASN A 173 1.11 13.07 -13.12
C ASN A 173 2.22 12.32 -13.84
N LEU A 174 2.64 12.77 -15.03
CA LEU A 174 3.83 12.24 -15.71
C LEU A 174 5.09 12.48 -14.87
N ALA A 175 5.25 13.68 -14.32
CA ALA A 175 6.38 14.00 -13.43
C ALA A 175 6.37 13.13 -12.17
N VAL A 176 5.20 12.85 -11.60
CA VAL A 176 5.08 11.91 -10.46
C VAL A 176 5.49 10.50 -10.89
N LEU A 177 4.98 10.00 -12.01
CA LEU A 177 5.32 8.67 -12.55
C LEU A 177 6.83 8.52 -12.79
N GLU A 178 7.47 9.53 -13.37
CA GLU A 178 8.92 9.54 -13.65
C GLU A 178 9.79 9.71 -12.40
N SER A 179 9.24 10.22 -11.30
CA SER A 179 9.93 10.31 -10.01
C SER A 179 9.98 8.99 -9.25
N LEU A 180 9.14 8.03 -9.62
CA LEU A 180 9.12 6.70 -9.02
C LEU A 180 10.23 5.81 -9.61
N PRO A 181 10.74 4.83 -8.84
CA PRO A 181 11.60 3.79 -9.39
C PRO A 181 10.96 3.08 -10.58
N GLU A 182 11.78 2.74 -11.57
CA GLU A 182 11.32 2.18 -12.86
C GLU A 182 10.42 0.93 -12.68
N ASP A 183 10.78 0.04 -11.76
CA ASP A 183 10.00 -1.16 -11.45
C ASP A 183 8.59 -0.84 -10.95
N VAL A 184 8.46 0.16 -10.07
CA VAL A 184 7.16 0.61 -9.55
C VAL A 184 6.35 1.35 -10.62
N ALA A 185 6.99 2.22 -11.40
CA ALA A 185 6.35 2.93 -12.50
C ALA A 185 5.80 1.95 -13.56
N ARG A 186 6.57 0.89 -13.88
CA ARG A 186 6.11 -0.19 -14.76
C ARG A 186 4.91 -0.94 -14.18
N GLN A 187 4.96 -1.33 -12.91
CA GLN A 187 3.84 -2.01 -12.24
C GLN A 187 2.56 -1.17 -12.28
N LEU A 188 2.65 0.13 -12.00
CA LEU A 188 1.51 1.05 -12.10
C LEU A 188 0.90 1.12 -13.50
N CYS A 189 1.72 0.99 -14.53
CA CYS A 189 1.25 1.03 -15.93
C CYS A 189 0.70 -0.31 -16.42
N LEU A 190 1.25 -1.44 -15.97
CA LEU A 190 1.03 -2.75 -16.58
C LEU A 190 0.07 -3.63 -15.78
N ASP A 191 0.19 -3.66 -14.43
CA ASP A 191 -0.56 -4.58 -13.59
C ASP A 191 -1.99 -4.11 -13.38
N ARG A 192 -2.96 -4.90 -13.86
CA ARG A 192 -4.40 -4.64 -13.78
C ARG A 192 -5.13 -5.75 -13.06
N ASP A 193 -6.16 -5.36 -12.32
CA ASP A 193 -7.12 -6.30 -11.78
C ASP A 193 -8.11 -6.76 -12.89
N PRO A 194 -8.93 -7.80 -12.65
CA PRO A 194 -9.94 -8.25 -13.62
C PRO A 194 -10.97 -7.17 -14.03
N HIS A 195 -11.03 -6.06 -13.31
CA HIS A 195 -11.92 -4.93 -13.61
C HIS A 195 -11.20 -3.79 -14.35
N GLY A 196 -9.92 -3.95 -14.66
CA GLY A 196 -9.12 -2.96 -15.39
C GLY A 196 -8.47 -1.88 -14.52
N ASN A 197 -8.60 -1.94 -13.19
CA ASN A 197 -7.96 -0.97 -12.30
C ASN A 197 -6.51 -1.37 -12.00
N VAL A 198 -5.68 -0.38 -11.61
CA VAL A 198 -4.32 -0.62 -11.13
C VAL A 198 -4.35 -1.61 -9.95
N GLN A 199 -3.57 -2.67 -10.07
CA GLN A 199 -3.48 -3.68 -9.01
C GLN A 199 -2.48 -3.28 -7.93
N VAL A 200 -2.88 -2.34 -7.07
CA VAL A 200 -2.01 -1.73 -6.04
C VAL A 200 -1.45 -2.75 -5.05
N SER A 201 -2.17 -3.85 -4.80
CA SER A 201 -1.71 -4.93 -3.90
C SER A 201 -0.40 -5.59 -4.35
N LEU A 202 -0.11 -5.59 -5.65
CA LEU A 202 1.14 -6.12 -6.20
C LEU A 202 2.33 -5.17 -6.02
N ILE A 203 2.07 -3.88 -5.77
CA ILE A 203 3.15 -2.91 -5.58
C ILE A 203 3.90 -3.24 -4.29
N GLU A 204 5.20 -3.46 -4.43
CA GLU A 204 6.09 -3.75 -3.32
C GLU A 204 6.46 -2.46 -2.57
N THR A 205 5.46 -1.83 -1.94
CA THR A 205 5.59 -0.55 -1.22
C THR A 205 6.69 -0.61 -0.16
N GLU A 206 6.89 -1.74 0.49
CA GLU A 206 7.95 -1.96 1.46
C GLU A 206 9.33 -1.87 0.84
N LYS A 207 9.53 -2.39 -0.37
CA LYS A 207 10.80 -2.28 -1.10
C LYS A 207 11.02 -0.86 -1.61
N LEU A 208 9.97 -0.22 -2.13
CA LEU A 208 10.02 1.18 -2.56
C LEU A 208 10.51 2.08 -1.42
N LEU A 209 9.85 2.03 -0.26
CA LEU A 209 10.21 2.84 0.89
C LEU A 209 11.61 2.51 1.41
N SER A 210 11.96 1.24 1.49
CA SER A 210 13.28 0.79 1.93
C SER A 210 14.41 1.38 1.05
N ARG A 211 14.26 1.31 -0.28
CA ARG A 211 15.24 1.87 -1.23
C ARG A 211 15.34 3.39 -1.12
N MET A 212 14.19 4.09 -1.07
CA MET A 212 14.17 5.54 -0.97
C MET A 212 14.77 6.05 0.34
N VAL A 213 14.50 5.36 1.46
CA VAL A 213 15.10 5.68 2.77
C VAL A 213 16.61 5.46 2.73
N ALA A 214 17.07 4.35 2.16
CA ALA A 214 18.51 4.08 2.01
C ALA A 214 19.20 5.17 1.19
N THR A 215 18.67 5.52 0.02
CA THR A 215 19.20 6.59 -0.83
C THR A 215 19.24 7.94 -0.08
N LYS A 216 18.21 8.24 0.70
CA LYS A 216 18.15 9.50 1.46
C LYS A 216 19.13 9.56 2.63
N LEU A 217 19.51 8.42 3.19
CA LEU A 217 20.52 8.33 4.27
C LEU A 217 21.96 8.35 3.74
N GLU A 218 22.17 8.05 2.46
CA GLU A 218 23.48 8.09 1.80
C GLU A 218 23.80 9.49 1.23
N ALA A 219 22.80 10.34 1.05
CA ALA A 219 22.94 11.70 0.49
C ALA A 219 23.27 12.74 1.55
#